data_4db146d2f3f3bff1e041eebb3a9b9ddf
#
_entry.id   4db146d2f3f3bff1e041eebb3a9b9ddf
#
_cell.length_a   1.000
_cell.length_b   1.000
_cell.length_c   1.000
_cell.angle_alpha   90.00
_cell.angle_beta   90.00
_cell.angle_gamma   90.00
#
_symmetry.space_group_name_H-M   'P 1'
#
loop_
_entity.id
_entity.type
_entity.pdbx_description
1 polymer ?
#
loop_
_entity_poly.entity_id
_entity_poly.type
_entity_poly.pdbx_seq_one_letter_code
_entity_poly.pdbx_strand_id
1 'polypeptide(L)'
;MATYLITHEVDDVEAWKASPRRDDVFGPMGVRIRTFADPEGSNRVGLIAEIPDMDAFRAFMSSPKAAEAMKHDGVRPETLVILGEA
;
A
#
# COMPACT_ATOMS: atom_id res chain seq x y z
N MET A 1 -7.20 16.44 3.40
CA MET A 1 -6.58 15.15 3.09
C MET A 1 -7.23 14.53 1.87
N ALA A 2 -6.44 13.95 1.00
CA ALA A 2 -6.96 13.23 -0.15
C ALA A 2 -7.09 11.75 0.16
N THR A 3 -8.13 11.13 -0.39
CA THR A 3 -8.39 9.70 -0.22
C THR A 3 -8.11 8.98 -1.54
N TYR A 4 -7.34 7.91 -1.46
CA TYR A 4 -6.94 7.11 -2.62
C TYR A 4 -7.30 5.65 -2.41
N LEU A 5 -7.69 5.00 -3.49
CA LEU A 5 -7.88 3.55 -3.52
C LEU A 5 -6.69 2.94 -4.26
N ILE A 6 -6.00 2.03 -3.59
CA ILE A 6 -4.81 1.39 -4.16
C ILE A 6 -5.05 -0.11 -4.20
N THR A 7 -4.88 -0.72 -5.37
CA THR A 7 -5.01 -2.16 -5.54
C THR A 7 -3.73 -2.74 -6.10
N HIS A 8 -3.42 -3.96 -5.71
CA HIS A 8 -2.27 -4.69 -6.24
C HIS A 8 -2.40 -6.18 -5.93
N GLU A 9 -1.44 -6.97 -6.40
CA GLU A 9 -1.33 -8.37 -6.05
C GLU A 9 -0.12 -8.60 -5.17
N VAL A 10 -0.21 -9.62 -4.32
CA VAL A 10 0.88 -10.00 -3.42
C VAL A 10 1.13 -11.50 -3.53
N ASP A 11 2.31 -11.94 -3.12
CA ASP A 11 2.67 -13.36 -3.19
C ASP A 11 1.96 -14.17 -2.11
N ASP A 12 1.78 -13.57 -0.92
CA ASP A 12 1.16 -14.23 0.23
C ASP A 12 0.29 -13.21 0.98
N VAL A 13 -1.02 -13.37 0.87
CA VAL A 13 -1.99 -12.44 1.45
C VAL A 13 -1.89 -12.41 2.97
N GLU A 14 -1.73 -13.57 3.61
CA GLU A 14 -1.66 -13.61 5.07
C GLU A 14 -0.40 -12.93 5.60
N ALA A 15 0.75 -13.14 4.94
CA ALA A 15 1.98 -12.46 5.29
C ALA A 15 1.86 -10.95 5.10
N TRP A 16 1.22 -10.52 4.01
CA TRP A 16 0.99 -9.11 3.74
C TRP A 16 0.10 -8.46 4.81
N LYS A 17 -0.98 -9.14 5.21
CA LYS A 17 -1.89 -8.65 6.25
C LYS A 17 -1.18 -8.50 7.60
N ALA A 18 -0.31 -9.44 7.93
CA ALA A 18 0.39 -9.48 9.21
C ALA A 18 1.57 -8.52 9.29
N SER A 19 2.06 -8.00 8.15
CA SER A 19 3.25 -7.16 8.12
C SER A 19 3.03 -5.82 8.83
N PRO A 20 3.94 -5.41 9.73
CA PRO A 20 3.88 -4.10 10.36
C PRO A 20 4.47 -2.98 9.49
N ARG A 21 5.05 -3.31 8.34
CA ARG A 21 5.80 -2.35 7.52
C ARG A 21 4.98 -1.13 7.10
N ARG A 22 3.71 -1.33 6.75
CA ARG A 22 2.86 -0.21 6.34
C ARG A 22 2.70 0.81 7.46
N ASP A 23 2.43 0.33 8.67
CA ASP A 23 2.27 1.23 9.83
C ASP A 23 3.58 1.90 10.18
N ASP A 24 4.69 1.15 10.13
CA ASP A 24 6.01 1.67 10.46
C ASP A 24 6.46 2.77 9.50
N VAL A 25 6.12 2.64 8.22
CA VAL A 25 6.53 3.57 7.18
C VAL A 25 5.56 4.73 7.05
N PHE A 26 4.25 4.45 7.01
CA PHE A 26 3.25 5.46 6.70
C PHE A 26 2.71 6.18 7.93
N GLY A 27 2.78 5.57 9.11
CA GLY A 27 2.36 6.21 10.35
C GLY A 27 3.04 7.56 10.58
N PRO A 28 4.39 7.64 10.52
CA PRO A 28 5.10 8.91 10.70
C PRO A 28 4.78 9.96 9.63
N MET A 29 4.29 9.56 8.46
CA MET A 29 3.88 10.47 7.39
C MET A 29 2.45 10.96 7.56
N GLY A 30 1.73 10.51 8.59
CA GLY A 30 0.34 10.86 8.80
C GLY A 30 -0.63 10.19 7.84
N VAL A 31 -0.20 9.18 7.13
CA VAL A 31 -1.04 8.41 6.21
C VAL A 31 -1.84 7.37 6.99
N ARG A 32 -3.16 7.38 6.79
CA ARG A 32 -4.06 6.40 7.39
C ARG A 32 -4.45 5.37 6.35
N ILE A 33 -4.34 4.09 6.71
CA ILE A 33 -4.56 3.00 5.78
C ILE A 33 -5.58 2.01 6.35
N ARG A 34 -6.55 1.63 5.49
CA ARG A 34 -7.45 0.50 5.74
C ARG A 34 -7.17 -0.54 4.68
N THR A 35 -6.97 -1.78 5.09
CA THR A 35 -6.58 -2.87 4.21
C THR A 35 -7.75 -3.79 3.90
N PHE A 36 -7.75 -4.31 2.67
CA PHE A 36 -8.80 -5.18 2.16
C PHE A 36 -8.16 -6.35 1.42
N ALA A 37 -8.76 -7.51 1.53
CA ALA A 37 -8.33 -8.70 0.81
C ALA A 37 -9.51 -9.27 0.04
N ASP A 38 -9.23 -10.00 -1.04
CA ASP A 38 -10.27 -10.66 -1.83
C ASP A 38 -10.92 -11.77 -1.00
N PRO A 39 -12.24 -11.70 -0.73
CA PRO A 39 -12.92 -12.73 0.04
C PRO A 39 -12.94 -14.10 -0.67
N GLU A 40 -12.69 -14.13 -1.97
CA GLU A 40 -12.62 -15.35 -2.73
C GLU A 40 -11.23 -15.99 -2.74
N GLY A 41 -10.27 -15.39 -2.03
CA GLY A 41 -8.98 -16.00 -1.79
C GLY A 41 -7.95 -15.84 -2.89
N SER A 42 -8.14 -14.88 -3.81
CA SER A 42 -7.08 -14.56 -4.78
C SER A 42 -5.94 -13.80 -4.13
N ASN A 43 -4.88 -13.55 -4.89
CA ASN A 43 -3.74 -12.76 -4.44
C ASN A 43 -3.99 -11.25 -4.53
N ARG A 44 -5.18 -10.84 -4.94
CA ARG A 44 -5.53 -9.43 -5.06
C ARG A 44 -5.86 -8.85 -3.69
N VAL A 45 -5.26 -7.71 -3.41
CA VAL A 45 -5.51 -6.96 -2.18
C VAL A 45 -5.70 -5.49 -2.53
N GLY A 46 -6.20 -4.74 -1.57
CA GLY A 46 -6.37 -3.31 -1.75
C GLY A 46 -6.26 -2.57 -0.45
N LEU A 47 -6.13 -1.27 -0.56
CA LEU A 47 -6.17 -0.40 0.60
C LEU A 47 -6.78 0.94 0.25
N ILE A 48 -7.42 1.55 1.24
CA ILE A 48 -7.85 2.93 1.17
C ILE A 48 -6.88 3.72 2.00
N ALA A 49 -6.25 4.72 1.38
CA ALA A 49 -5.24 5.55 2.04
C ALA A 49 -5.71 7.01 2.09
N GLU A 50 -5.69 7.59 3.28
CA GLU A 50 -5.87 9.02 3.47
C GLU A 50 -4.49 9.64 3.56
N ILE A 51 -4.14 10.44 2.55
CA ILE A 51 -2.77 10.95 2.36
C ILE A 51 -2.79 12.47 2.49
N PRO A 52 -2.15 13.04 3.53
CA PRO A 52 -2.13 14.49 3.73
C PRO A 52 -1.25 15.22 2.71
N ASP A 53 -0.18 14.61 2.25
CA ASP A 53 0.76 15.21 1.29
C ASP A 53 1.11 14.19 0.23
N MET A 54 0.44 14.29 -0.92
CA MET A 54 0.62 13.34 -2.01
C MET A 54 2.01 13.45 -2.66
N ASP A 55 2.59 14.64 -2.69
CA ASP A 55 3.94 14.81 -3.25
C ASP A 55 4.97 14.09 -2.41
N ALA A 56 4.88 14.19 -1.09
CA ALA A 56 5.76 13.45 -0.18
C ALA A 56 5.55 11.94 -0.32
N PHE A 57 4.30 11.51 -0.46
CA PHE A 57 3.99 10.09 -0.65
C PHE A 57 4.60 9.54 -1.94
N ARG A 58 4.46 10.27 -3.05
CA ARG A 58 5.04 9.86 -4.34
C ARG A 58 6.57 9.82 -4.27
N ALA A 59 7.18 10.81 -3.64
CA ALA A 59 8.62 10.83 -3.47
C ALA A 59 9.10 9.61 -2.66
N PHE A 60 8.38 9.27 -1.60
CA PHE A 60 8.70 8.08 -0.82
C PHE A 60 8.54 6.81 -1.66
N MET A 61 7.44 6.67 -2.41
CA MET A 61 7.17 5.48 -3.21
C MET A 61 8.21 5.26 -4.32
N SER A 62 8.92 6.31 -4.72
CA SER A 62 10.02 6.22 -5.69
C SER A 62 11.36 5.91 -5.03
N SER A 63 11.42 5.83 -3.71
CA SER A 63 12.68 5.64 -2.97
C SER A 63 13.08 4.16 -2.90
N PRO A 64 14.38 3.88 -2.71
CA PRO A 64 14.85 2.51 -2.49
C PRO A 64 14.24 1.86 -1.26
N LYS A 65 13.95 2.65 -0.22
CA LYS A 65 13.33 2.15 1.00
C LYS A 65 11.92 1.62 0.76
N ALA A 66 11.16 2.30 -0.09
CA ALA A 66 9.82 1.84 -0.47
C ALA A 66 9.90 0.54 -1.29
N ALA A 67 10.84 0.46 -2.23
CA ALA A 67 11.05 -0.74 -3.02
C ALA A 67 11.40 -1.94 -2.13
N GLU A 68 12.25 -1.73 -1.13
CA GLU A 68 12.63 -2.76 -0.18
C GLU A 68 11.44 -3.22 0.66
N ALA A 69 10.62 -2.28 1.15
CA ALA A 69 9.44 -2.60 1.94
C ALA A 69 8.43 -3.40 1.11
N MET A 70 8.20 -3.02 -0.14
CA MET A 70 7.31 -3.74 -1.04
C MET A 70 7.82 -5.16 -1.31
N LYS A 71 9.11 -5.31 -1.53
CA LYS A 71 9.72 -6.63 -1.73
C LYS A 71 9.57 -7.50 -0.50
N HIS A 72 9.76 -6.95 0.68
CA HIS A 72 9.59 -7.67 1.95
C HIS A 72 8.16 -8.21 2.09
N ASP A 73 7.16 -7.41 1.70
CA ASP A 73 5.76 -7.76 1.83
C ASP A 73 5.23 -8.58 0.64
N GLY A 74 6.07 -8.87 -0.34
CA GLY A 74 5.66 -9.65 -1.51
C GLY A 74 4.76 -8.90 -2.46
N VAL A 75 4.80 -7.58 -2.46
CA VAL A 75 3.99 -6.75 -3.38
C VAL A 75 4.56 -6.86 -4.79
N ARG A 76 3.66 -7.07 -5.75
CA ARG A 76 4.02 -7.10 -7.17
C ARG A 76 3.82 -5.70 -7.75
N PRO A 77 4.91 -4.91 -7.93
CA PRO A 77 4.78 -3.48 -8.28
C PRO A 77 4.08 -3.23 -9.61
N GLU A 78 4.22 -4.15 -10.56
CA GLU A 78 3.62 -4.04 -11.89
C GLU A 78 2.09 -4.13 -11.86
N THR A 79 1.52 -4.61 -10.76
CA THR A 79 0.07 -4.74 -10.59
C THR A 79 -0.54 -3.56 -9.83
N LEU A 80 0.29 -2.65 -9.35
CA LEU A 80 -0.16 -1.56 -8.49
C LEU A 80 -0.94 -0.50 -9.29
N VAL A 81 -2.15 -0.20 -8.83
CA VAL A 81 -3.01 0.82 -9.41
C VAL A 81 -3.44 1.77 -8.31
N ILE A 82 -3.29 3.07 -8.55
CA ILE A 82 -3.69 4.12 -7.61
C ILE A 82 -4.81 4.93 -8.25
N LEU A 83 -5.96 4.97 -7.60
CA LEU A 83 -7.11 5.74 -8.04
C LEU A 83 -7.42 6.82 -7.02
N GLY A 84 -7.55 8.05 -7.47
CA GLY A 84 -7.99 9.15 -6.63
C GLY A 84 -9.51 9.20 -6.55
N GLU A 85 -10.02 9.79 -5.48
CA GLU A 85 -11.46 10.01 -5.35
C GLU A 85 -11.94 10.98 -6.43
N ALA A 86 -12.98 10.59 -7.12
CA ALA A 86 -13.53 11.40 -8.22
C ALA A 86 -14.56 12.41 -7.75
#